data_63ea8019320fcfdf5d9eaea7047f6a28
#
_entry.id   63ea8019320fcfdf5d9eaea7047f6a28
#
_cell.length_a   1.000
_cell.length_b   1.000
_cell.length_c   1.000
_cell.angle_alpha   90.00
_cell.angle_beta   90.00
_cell.angle_gamma   90.00
#
_symmetry.space_group_name_H-M   'P 1'
#
loop_
_entity.id
_entity.type
_entity.pdbx_description
1 polymer ?
#
loop_
_entity_poly.entity_id
_entity_poly.type
_entity_poly.pdbx_seq_one_letter_code
_entity_poly.pdbx_strand_id
1 'polypeptide(L)' 'MNKIRIYSIKWDTDGEKNADLPEAVIANFPESFDVENEGADWLSDRYGFCVEGFLFEIVK' A
#
# COMPACT_ATOMS: atom_id res chain seq x y z
N MET A 1 -12.15 -13.13 3.82
CA MET A 1 -11.24 -12.09 3.32
C MET A 1 -11.66 -10.73 3.86
N ASN A 2 -10.67 -9.90 4.15
CA ASN A 2 -10.93 -8.56 4.65
C ASN A 2 -10.67 -7.54 3.55
N LYS A 3 -11.61 -6.62 3.38
CA LYS A 3 -11.39 -5.47 2.51
C LYS A 3 -10.64 -4.43 3.32
N ILE A 4 -9.46 -4.05 2.87
CA ILE A 4 -8.60 -3.12 3.57
C ILE A 4 -8.31 -1.93 2.68
N ARG A 5 -8.44 -0.74 3.24
CA ARG A 5 -8.05 0.49 2.59
C ARG A 5 -6.70 0.91 3.13
N ILE A 6 -5.73 0.99 2.25
CA ILE A 6 -4.39 1.48 2.59
C ILE A 6 -4.32 2.92 2.07
N TYR A 7 -3.99 3.86 2.93
CA TYR A 7 -4.05 5.28 2.58
C TYR A 7 -2.88 6.04 3.19
N SER A 8 -2.75 7.29 2.84
CA SER A 8 -1.61 8.14 3.23
C SER A 8 -0.30 7.46 2.89
N ILE A 9 -0.25 6.85 1.71
CA ILE A 9 0.92 6.08 1.29
C ILE A 9 2.06 7.03 0.95
N LYS A 10 3.19 6.82 1.58
CA LYS A 10 4.37 7.62 1.34
C LYS A 10 5.34 6.82 0.47
N TRP A 11 5.31 7.12 -0.82
CA TRP A 11 6.14 6.43 -1.80
C TRP A 11 7.55 7.01 -1.85
N ASP A 12 8.53 6.13 -1.96
CA ASP A 12 9.90 6.53 -2.25
C ASP A 12 10.12 6.34 -3.75
N THR A 13 10.03 7.43 -4.48
CA THR A 13 10.13 7.40 -5.93
C THR A 13 11.51 7.78 -6.45
N ASP A 14 12.49 7.92 -5.57
CA ASP A 14 13.87 8.27 -5.94
C ASP A 14 13.95 9.56 -6.78
N GLY A 15 13.05 10.50 -6.51
CA GLY A 15 13.01 11.76 -7.26
C GLY A 15 12.28 11.68 -8.60
N GLU A 16 11.64 10.54 -8.91
CA GLU A 16 10.85 10.41 -10.13
C GLU A 16 9.62 11.29 -10.04
N LYS A 17 9.56 12.30 -10.89
CA LYS A 17 8.47 13.29 -10.86
C LYS A 17 7.24 12.86 -11.62
N ASN A 18 7.38 11.88 -12.50
CA ASN A 18 6.29 11.42 -13.35
C ASN A 18 5.65 10.12 -12.85
N ALA A 19 6.00 9.68 -11.66
CA ALA A 19 5.41 8.50 -11.08
C ALA A 19 3.95 8.78 -10.74
N ASP A 20 3.05 8.13 -11.45
CA ASP A 20 1.61 8.27 -11.23
C ASP A 20 1.16 7.17 -10.26
N LEU A 21 1.31 7.44 -8.97
CA LEU A 21 1.04 6.46 -7.93
C LEU A 21 -0.20 6.86 -7.13
N PRO A 22 -1.01 5.89 -6.71
CA PRO A 22 -2.20 6.20 -5.93
C PRO A 22 -1.84 6.63 -4.50
N GLU A 23 -2.67 7.52 -3.95
CA GLU A 23 -2.55 7.91 -2.54
C GLU A 23 -3.23 6.89 -1.64
N ALA A 24 -4.18 6.14 -2.18
CA ALA A 24 -4.92 5.13 -1.44
C ALA A 24 -5.24 3.95 -2.35
N VAL A 25 -5.27 2.78 -1.76
CA VAL A 25 -5.58 1.53 -2.46
C VAL A 25 -6.56 0.74 -1.60
N ILE A 26 -7.61 0.22 -2.22
CA ILE A 26 -8.54 -0.67 -1.55
C ILE A 26 -8.43 -2.04 -2.21
N ALA A 27 -8.21 -3.07 -1.41
CA ALA A 27 -8.09 -4.42 -1.91
C ALA A 27 -8.57 -5.42 -0.88
N ASN A 28 -8.87 -6.63 -1.33
CA ASN A 28 -9.23 -7.73 -0.45
C ASN A 28 -7.99 -8.55 -0.13
N PHE A 29 -7.78 -8.82 1.14
CA PHE A 29 -6.65 -9.62 1.59
C PHE A 29 -7.13 -10.80 2.41
N PRO A 30 -6.40 -11.92 2.38
CA PRO A 30 -6.73 -13.04 3.28
C PRO A 30 -6.53 -12.63 4.74
N GLU A 31 -7.25 -13.28 5.65
CA GLU A 31 -7.17 -12.96 7.07
C GLU A 31 -5.77 -13.14 7.64
N SER A 32 -4.98 -14.02 7.04
CA SER A 32 -3.61 -14.26 7.45
C SER A 32 -2.60 -13.20 6.98
N PHE A 33 -3.06 -12.27 6.13
CA PHE A 33 -2.17 -11.24 5.61
C PHE A 33 -1.93 -10.16 6.67
N ASP A 34 -0.67 -9.91 6.96
CA ASP A 34 -0.29 -8.89 7.94
C ASP A 34 -0.01 -7.58 7.21
N VAL A 35 -1.00 -6.71 7.19
CA VAL A 35 -0.90 -5.43 6.46
C VAL A 35 0.19 -4.56 7.06
N GLU A 36 0.34 -4.58 8.38
CA GLU A 36 1.35 -3.74 9.05
C GLU A 36 2.77 -4.09 8.60
N ASN A 37 3.07 -5.37 8.47
CA ASN A 37 4.42 -5.83 8.14
C ASN A 37 4.61 -6.17 6.66
N GLU A 38 3.54 -6.54 5.97
CA GLU A 38 3.62 -6.99 4.58
C GLU A 38 3.04 -6.01 3.57
N GLY A 39 2.30 -5.01 4.05
CA GLY A 39 1.62 -4.06 3.16
C GLY A 39 2.58 -3.27 2.28
N ALA A 40 3.70 -2.81 2.83
CA ALA A 40 4.68 -2.06 2.07
C ALA A 40 5.28 -2.90 0.95
N ASP A 41 5.61 -4.15 1.24
CA ASP A 41 6.16 -5.07 0.24
C ASP A 41 5.12 -5.37 -0.85
N TRP A 42 3.86 -5.55 -0.46
CA TRP A 42 2.78 -5.79 -1.40
C TRP A 42 2.62 -4.61 -2.36
N LEU A 43 2.63 -3.39 -1.82
CA LEU A 43 2.52 -2.18 -2.64
C LEU A 43 3.74 -2.01 -3.54
N SER A 44 4.92 -2.23 -3.01
CA SER A 44 6.16 -2.11 -3.75
C SER A 44 6.21 -3.09 -4.91
N ASP A 45 5.78 -4.32 -4.68
CA ASP A 45 5.75 -5.35 -5.72
C ASP A 45 4.75 -5.01 -6.83
N ARG A 46 3.61 -4.43 -6.44
CA ARG A 46 2.55 -4.11 -7.39
C ARG A 46 2.87 -2.86 -8.23
N TYR A 47 3.46 -1.86 -7.64
CA TYR A 47 3.67 -0.56 -8.30
C TYR A 47 5.12 -0.28 -8.69
N GLY A 48 6.07 -1.06 -8.18
CA GLY A 48 7.46 -0.95 -8.56
C GLY A 48 8.27 0.12 -7.83
N PHE A 49 7.72 0.71 -6.77
CA PHE A 49 8.41 1.70 -5.96
C PHE A 49 8.39 1.31 -4.50
N CYS A 50 9.42 1.68 -3.76
CA CYS A 50 9.46 1.43 -2.33
C CYS A 50 8.44 2.31 -1.60
N VAL A 51 7.98 1.81 -0.45
CA VAL A 51 7.02 2.53 0.40
C VAL A 51 7.70 2.84 1.73
N GLU A 52 7.75 4.11 2.10
CA GLU A 52 8.32 4.54 3.36
C GLU A 52 7.34 4.44 4.52
N GLY A 53 6.06 4.54 4.25
CA GLY A 53 5.05 4.45 5.27
C GLY A 53 3.65 4.49 4.69
N PHE A 54 2.68 4.08 5.49
CA PHE A 54 1.28 4.12 5.11
C PHE A 54 0.41 3.94 6.35
N LEU A 55 -0.88 4.27 6.19
CA LEU A 55 -1.90 3.95 7.18
C LEU A 55 -2.88 2.98 6.54
N PHE A 56 -3.62 2.25 7.36
CA PHE A 56 -4.63 1.35 6.82
C PHE A 56 -5.81 1.23 7.77
N GLU A 57 -6.94 0.81 7.21
CA GLU A 57 -8.14 0.55 7.98
C GLU A 57 -8.90 -0.60 7.33
N ILE A 58 -9.66 -1.35 8.15
CA ILE A 58 -10.52 -2.40 7.63
C ILE A 58 -11.85 -1.76 7.23
N VAL A 59 -12.25 -1.99 5.99
CA VAL A 59 -13.50 -1.46 5.45
C VAL A 59 -14.58 -2.51 5.64
N LYS A 60 -15.61 -2.14 6.35
CA LYS A 60 -16.74 -3.06 6.60
C LYS A 60 -17.88 -2.81 5.63
#